data_0fe7d77d69e3f712ba5cfa9610277e71
#
_entry.id   0fe7d77d69e3f712ba5cfa9610277e71
#
_cell.length_a   1.000
_cell.length_b   1.000
_cell.length_c   1.000
_cell.angle_alpha   90.00
_cell.angle_beta   90.00
_cell.angle_gamma   90.00
#
_symmetry.space_group_name_H-M   'P 1'
#
loop_
_entity.id
_entity.type
_entity.pdbx_description
1 polymer ?
#
loop_
_entity_poly.entity_id
_entity_poly.type
_entity_poly.pdbx_seq_one_letter_code
_entity_poly.pdbx_strand_id
1 'polypeptide(L)'
;EAVEVDEAREALVADLRAELGDALVDTHIDPGREVWARVRPEAWVAAGTFARDGLACHFFDFLSAIDWMPSPFGRDMNSQEDLVVHGAPDSASQAPGGAAADEQATGYAGGDTRFQLLARVHAPSKGHGLVLKADLGDDPALLRAATWVPVYAGAAWHEREAWEMFGISFEGHPNLIHLYLPGEFEGHPLRKDF
;
A
#
# COMPACT_ATOMS: atom_id res chain seq x y z
N GLU A 1 -6.96 -29.24 -6.78
CA GLU A 1 -7.24 -28.32 -7.90
C GLU A 1 -5.92 -27.97 -8.53
N ALA A 2 -5.80 -28.10 -9.87
CA ALA A 2 -4.61 -27.67 -10.57
C ALA A 2 -4.54 -26.14 -10.50
N VAL A 3 -3.40 -25.60 -10.07
CA VAL A 3 -3.15 -24.16 -10.11
C VAL A 3 -3.20 -23.74 -11.58
N GLU A 4 -4.15 -22.89 -11.93
CA GLU A 4 -4.25 -22.36 -13.29
C GLU A 4 -3.02 -21.48 -13.54
N VAL A 5 -2.17 -21.90 -14.45
CA VAL A 5 -0.94 -21.17 -14.80
C VAL A 5 -1.34 -19.99 -15.67
N ASP A 6 -1.08 -18.76 -15.18
CA ASP A 6 -1.32 -17.53 -15.94
C ASP A 6 -0.02 -17.09 -16.62
N GLU A 7 0.26 -17.68 -17.77
CA GLU A 7 1.50 -17.44 -18.54
C GLU A 7 1.75 -15.94 -18.82
N ALA A 8 0.67 -15.17 -19.06
CA ALA A 8 0.81 -13.74 -19.33
C ALA A 8 1.31 -12.97 -18.09
N ARG A 9 0.83 -13.33 -16.91
CA ARG A 9 1.26 -12.69 -15.66
C ARG A 9 2.61 -13.20 -15.18
N GLU A 10 2.92 -14.47 -15.43
CA GLU A 10 4.27 -15.00 -15.21
C GLU A 10 5.31 -14.29 -16.07
N ALA A 11 5.00 -13.97 -17.32
CA ALA A 11 5.88 -13.17 -18.17
C ALA A 11 6.10 -11.76 -17.60
N LEU A 12 5.05 -11.09 -17.06
CA LEU A 12 5.19 -9.79 -16.40
C LEU A 12 6.12 -9.86 -15.17
N VAL A 13 6.00 -10.92 -14.37
CA VAL A 13 6.90 -11.14 -13.22
C VAL A 13 8.33 -11.38 -13.70
N ALA A 14 8.52 -12.12 -14.78
CA ALA A 14 9.85 -12.36 -15.36
C ALA A 14 10.49 -11.05 -15.86
N ASP A 15 9.71 -10.19 -16.54
CA ASP A 15 10.16 -8.88 -17.00
C ASP A 15 10.52 -7.96 -15.82
N LEU A 16 9.68 -7.92 -14.77
CA LEU A 16 9.98 -7.18 -13.55
C LEU A 16 11.27 -7.67 -12.88
N ARG A 17 11.46 -8.99 -12.82
CA ARG A 17 12.65 -9.58 -12.22
C ARG A 17 13.92 -9.30 -13.04
N ALA A 18 13.79 -9.30 -14.36
CA ALA A 18 14.90 -8.97 -15.25
C ALA A 18 15.35 -7.50 -15.09
N GLU A 19 14.39 -6.58 -14.92
CA GLU A 19 14.67 -5.15 -14.79
C GLU A 19 15.15 -4.78 -13.38
N LEU A 20 14.47 -5.26 -12.33
CA LEU A 20 14.68 -4.81 -10.96
C LEU A 20 15.69 -5.67 -10.19
N GLY A 21 15.98 -6.89 -10.66
CA GLY A 21 16.90 -7.80 -10.02
C GLY A 21 16.56 -8.02 -8.53
N ASP A 22 17.55 -7.87 -7.66
CA ASP A 22 17.42 -8.05 -6.20
C ASP A 22 16.56 -6.97 -5.52
N ALA A 23 16.19 -5.92 -6.24
CA ALA A 23 15.26 -4.92 -5.71
C ALA A 23 13.79 -5.38 -5.75
N LEU A 24 13.47 -6.42 -6.53
CA LEU A 24 12.19 -7.11 -6.48
C LEU A 24 12.23 -8.15 -5.35
N VAL A 25 11.56 -7.83 -4.25
CA VAL A 25 11.63 -8.62 -3.01
C VAL A 25 10.72 -9.83 -3.07
N ASP A 26 9.46 -9.63 -3.46
CA ASP A 26 8.45 -10.68 -3.54
C ASP A 26 7.40 -10.37 -4.60
N THR A 27 6.68 -11.40 -5.05
CA THR A 27 5.63 -11.27 -6.04
C THR A 27 4.47 -12.21 -5.75
N HIS A 28 3.25 -11.79 -6.12
CA HIS A 28 2.09 -12.65 -6.10
C HIS A 28 1.26 -12.41 -7.36
N ILE A 29 0.81 -13.50 -7.98
CA ILE A 29 -0.07 -13.46 -9.16
C ILE A 29 -1.49 -13.78 -8.69
N ASP A 30 -2.41 -12.85 -8.93
CA ASP A 30 -3.85 -13.12 -8.84
C ASP A 30 -4.34 -13.48 -10.26
N PRO A 31 -4.60 -14.78 -10.55
CA PRO A 31 -4.87 -15.26 -11.90
C PRO A 31 -6.09 -14.56 -12.51
N GLY A 32 -5.94 -14.10 -13.74
CA GLY A 32 -6.98 -13.36 -14.46
C GLY A 32 -7.15 -11.91 -14.02
N ARG A 33 -6.43 -11.45 -12.98
CA ARG A 33 -6.56 -10.10 -12.41
C ARG A 33 -5.26 -9.32 -12.53
N GLU A 34 -4.43 -9.32 -11.51
CA GLU A 34 -3.26 -8.46 -11.42
C GLU A 34 -2.03 -9.16 -10.81
N VAL A 35 -0.89 -8.55 -11.03
CA VAL A 35 0.36 -8.94 -10.38
C VAL A 35 0.62 -7.99 -9.23
N TRP A 36 0.97 -8.55 -8.08
CA TRP A 36 1.46 -7.81 -6.92
C TRP A 36 2.97 -7.98 -6.87
N ALA A 37 3.68 -6.88 -6.69
CA ALA A 37 5.14 -6.87 -6.64
C ALA A 37 5.63 -5.97 -5.52
N ARG A 38 6.35 -6.56 -4.56
CA ARG A 38 6.99 -5.82 -3.49
C ARG A 38 8.43 -5.50 -3.89
N VAL A 39 8.77 -4.22 -3.81
CA VAL A 39 10.08 -3.70 -4.20
C VAL A 39 10.75 -3.00 -3.02
N ARG A 40 12.08 -2.93 -3.05
CA ARG A 40 12.81 -2.11 -2.09
C ARG A 40 12.47 -0.64 -2.28
N PRO A 41 12.39 0.18 -1.21
CA PRO A 41 12.05 1.61 -1.31
C PRO A 41 12.92 2.39 -2.29
N GLU A 42 14.21 2.04 -2.39
CA GLU A 42 15.16 2.70 -3.30
C GLU A 42 14.82 2.47 -4.78
N ALA A 43 14.14 1.37 -5.09
CA ALA A 43 13.72 1.03 -6.44
C ALA A 43 12.30 1.54 -6.78
N TRP A 44 11.63 2.24 -5.87
CA TRP A 44 10.24 2.67 -6.01
C TRP A 44 9.97 3.44 -7.31
N VAL A 45 10.82 4.43 -7.63
CA VAL A 45 10.69 5.23 -8.85
C VAL A 45 11.07 4.42 -10.10
N ALA A 46 12.11 3.58 -10.02
CA ALA A 46 12.51 2.73 -11.14
C ALA A 46 11.41 1.73 -11.48
N ALA A 47 10.80 1.11 -10.47
CA ALA A 47 9.68 0.18 -10.65
C ALA A 47 8.47 0.84 -11.31
N GLY A 48 8.07 2.04 -10.85
CA GLY A 48 6.99 2.81 -11.46
C GLY A 48 7.30 3.23 -12.91
N THR A 49 8.54 3.63 -13.17
CA THR A 49 8.99 4.00 -14.52
C THR A 49 8.95 2.79 -15.46
N PHE A 50 9.45 1.65 -15.01
CA PHE A 50 9.40 0.43 -15.80
C PHE A 50 7.96 -0.06 -16.02
N ALA A 51 7.11 0.02 -15.02
CA ALA A 51 5.69 -0.31 -15.17
C ALA A 51 5.03 0.52 -16.28
N ARG A 52 5.33 1.84 -16.34
CA ARG A 52 4.81 2.74 -17.37
C ARG A 52 5.40 2.44 -18.75
N ASP A 53 6.72 2.40 -18.85
CA ASP A 53 7.43 2.43 -20.14
C ASP A 53 7.70 1.02 -20.67
N GLY A 54 8.05 0.07 -19.83
CA GLY A 54 8.33 -1.32 -20.17
C GLY A 54 7.07 -2.20 -20.28
N LEU A 55 6.17 -2.07 -19.30
CA LEU A 55 4.97 -2.90 -19.23
C LEU A 55 3.71 -2.22 -19.80
N ALA A 56 3.85 -0.98 -20.32
CA ALA A 56 2.77 -0.17 -20.89
C ALA A 56 1.60 0.12 -19.91
N CYS A 57 1.86 0.15 -18.61
CA CYS A 57 0.89 0.53 -17.60
C CYS A 57 0.73 2.05 -17.56
N HIS A 58 0.12 2.63 -18.59
CA HIS A 58 -0.03 4.08 -18.73
C HIS A 58 -1.17 4.66 -17.88
N PHE A 59 -2.08 3.82 -17.40
CA PHE A 59 -3.17 4.24 -16.52
C PHE A 59 -2.73 4.14 -15.07
N PHE A 60 -2.62 5.29 -14.41
CA PHE A 60 -2.40 5.39 -12.97
C PHE A 60 -3.77 5.37 -12.28
N ASP A 61 -3.97 4.41 -11.39
CA ASP A 61 -5.23 4.22 -10.67
C ASP A 61 -5.18 4.92 -9.33
N PHE A 62 -4.28 4.47 -8.44
CA PHE A 62 -4.08 5.12 -7.14
C PHE A 62 -2.66 4.92 -6.59
N LEU A 63 -2.31 5.76 -5.61
CA LEU A 63 -1.24 5.56 -4.66
C LEU A 63 -1.79 5.84 -3.27
N SER A 64 -1.50 4.97 -2.32
CA SER A 64 -1.90 5.12 -0.92
C SER A 64 -0.94 4.37 -0.02
N ALA A 65 -1.21 4.36 1.29
CA ALA A 65 -0.42 3.61 2.26
C ALA A 65 -1.31 2.74 3.15
N ILE A 66 -0.68 1.79 3.83
CA ILE A 66 -1.30 0.97 4.86
C ILE A 66 -0.46 1.05 6.13
N ASP A 67 -1.14 1.22 7.25
CA ASP A 67 -0.62 0.96 8.59
C ASP A 67 -1.13 -0.42 9.04
N TRP A 68 -0.23 -1.40 9.11
CA TRP A 68 -0.53 -2.78 9.47
C TRP A 68 -0.65 -3.00 10.98
N MET A 69 -0.39 -1.98 11.79
CA MET A 69 -0.58 -2.09 13.22
C MET A 69 -2.02 -2.55 13.53
N PRO A 70 -2.23 -3.50 14.43
CA PRO A 70 -3.57 -3.86 14.90
C PRO A 70 -4.28 -2.62 15.46
N SER A 71 -5.56 -2.45 15.12
CA SER A 71 -6.33 -1.35 15.70
C SER A 71 -6.42 -1.52 17.23
N PRO A 72 -6.03 -0.52 18.03
CA PRO A 72 -6.15 -0.59 19.48
C PRO A 72 -7.60 -0.67 19.94
N PHE A 73 -8.55 -0.30 19.09
CA PHE A 73 -10.00 -0.36 19.35
C PHE A 73 -10.65 -1.65 18.84
N GLY A 74 -9.87 -2.61 18.34
CA GLY A 74 -10.36 -3.86 17.77
C GLY A 74 -10.97 -3.69 16.38
N ARG A 75 -11.72 -4.72 15.95
CA ARG A 75 -12.47 -4.72 14.68
C ARG A 75 -13.96 -4.51 14.91
N ASP A 76 -14.33 -3.76 15.91
CA ASP A 76 -15.74 -3.52 16.19
C ASP A 76 -16.35 -2.68 15.05
N MET A 77 -17.29 -3.32 14.33
CA MET A 77 -18.05 -2.69 13.26
C MET A 77 -19.38 -2.11 13.78
N ASN A 78 -19.62 -2.20 15.08
CA ASN A 78 -20.84 -1.68 15.66
C ASN A 78 -20.79 -0.15 15.71
N SER A 79 -21.87 0.49 15.28
CA SER A 79 -21.99 1.92 15.43
C SER A 79 -22.03 2.32 16.91
N GLN A 80 -21.65 3.54 17.23
CA GLN A 80 -21.80 4.03 18.61
C GLN A 80 -23.26 3.95 19.08
N GLU A 81 -24.24 4.02 18.18
CA GLU A 81 -25.65 3.83 18.49
C GLU A 81 -25.93 2.40 18.96
N ASP A 82 -25.37 1.40 18.31
CA ASP A 82 -25.54 -0.01 18.74
C ASP A 82 -24.94 -0.26 20.13
N LEU A 83 -23.81 0.37 20.45
CA LEU A 83 -23.18 0.29 21.76
C LEU A 83 -24.04 0.95 22.86
N VAL A 84 -24.72 2.03 22.53
CA VAL A 84 -25.60 2.77 23.47
C VAL A 84 -26.93 2.03 23.67
N VAL A 85 -27.48 1.44 22.62
CA VAL A 85 -28.81 0.79 22.66
C VAL A 85 -28.74 -0.64 23.20
N HIS A 86 -27.71 -1.38 22.88
CA HIS A 86 -27.58 -2.80 23.21
C HIS A 86 -26.53 -3.11 24.25
N GLY A 87 -25.84 -2.07 24.77
CA GLY A 87 -24.67 -2.23 25.64
C GLY A 87 -23.45 -2.72 24.85
N ALA A 88 -22.27 -2.51 25.41
CA ALA A 88 -21.07 -3.12 24.84
C ALA A 88 -21.26 -4.64 24.85
N PRO A 89 -21.10 -5.33 23.72
CA PRO A 89 -21.06 -6.78 23.75
C PRO A 89 -19.97 -7.18 24.75
N ASP A 90 -20.16 -8.32 25.44
CA ASP A 90 -19.16 -8.90 26.36
C ASP A 90 -17.86 -9.28 25.62
N SER A 91 -17.35 -8.37 24.82
CA SER A 91 -16.15 -8.50 23.98
C SER A 91 -14.85 -8.44 24.82
N ALA A 92 -14.97 -8.16 26.11
CA ALA A 92 -13.88 -8.44 27.04
C ALA A 92 -13.48 -9.93 27.08
N SER A 93 -14.35 -10.83 26.58
CA SER A 93 -14.05 -12.26 26.45
C SER A 93 -13.52 -12.67 25.06
N GLN A 94 -13.50 -11.75 24.10
CA GLN A 94 -12.97 -11.95 22.73
C GLN A 94 -11.96 -10.89 22.31
N ALA A 95 -11.30 -10.23 23.24
CA ALA A 95 -9.94 -9.85 22.94
C ALA A 95 -9.28 -11.17 22.52
N PRO A 96 -8.78 -11.33 21.29
CA PRO A 96 -7.95 -12.48 20.98
C PRO A 96 -6.81 -12.40 21.98
N GLY A 97 -6.92 -13.24 23.03
CA GLY A 97 -5.88 -13.40 24.02
C GLY A 97 -4.63 -13.65 23.20
N GLY A 98 -3.61 -12.82 23.43
CA GLY A 98 -2.26 -12.97 22.93
C GLY A 98 -2.07 -14.08 21.91
N ALA A 99 -2.59 -13.93 20.70
CA ALA A 99 -1.88 -14.46 19.57
C ALA A 99 -0.51 -13.81 19.70
N ALA A 100 0.49 -14.62 20.03
CA ALA A 100 1.87 -14.25 19.90
C ALA A 100 2.00 -13.38 18.64
N ALA A 101 2.96 -12.46 18.60
CA ALA A 101 3.26 -11.66 17.44
C ALA A 101 3.63 -12.56 16.24
N ASP A 102 2.70 -13.43 15.88
CA ASP A 102 2.73 -14.34 14.75
C ASP A 102 2.39 -13.53 13.54
N GLU A 103 3.43 -13.32 12.73
CA GLU A 103 3.42 -12.92 11.33
C GLU A 103 2.22 -12.05 10.98
N GLN A 104 2.38 -10.77 11.13
CA GLN A 104 1.40 -9.77 10.72
C GLN A 104 1.14 -10.00 9.22
N ALA A 105 0.00 -10.62 8.91
CA ALA A 105 -0.37 -10.93 7.54
C ALA A 105 -0.50 -9.62 6.76
N THR A 106 0.53 -9.27 5.98
CA THR A 106 0.65 -8.01 5.25
C THR A 106 0.10 -8.10 3.82
N GLY A 107 -0.82 -9.05 3.57
CA GLY A 107 -1.48 -9.23 2.29
C GLY A 107 -0.58 -9.82 1.20
N TYR A 108 -1.01 -9.71 -0.06
CA TYR A 108 -0.27 -10.25 -1.21
C TYR A 108 1.11 -9.62 -1.35
N ALA A 109 2.10 -10.43 -1.78
CA ALA A 109 3.52 -10.10 -1.83
C ALA A 109 4.14 -9.73 -0.46
N GLY A 110 3.45 -10.03 0.63
CA GLY A 110 3.96 -9.88 2.00
C GLY A 110 4.33 -8.46 2.40
N GLY A 111 5.13 -8.34 3.47
CA GLY A 111 5.66 -7.09 4.01
C GLY A 111 6.38 -7.33 5.31
N ASP A 112 7.45 -6.58 5.55
CA ASP A 112 8.33 -6.77 6.70
C ASP A 112 8.21 -5.61 7.72
N THR A 113 7.43 -4.56 7.40
CA THR A 113 7.30 -3.37 8.25
C THR A 113 5.85 -2.95 8.46
N ARG A 114 5.62 -2.14 9.50
CA ARG A 114 4.33 -1.59 9.87
C ARG A 114 3.70 -0.77 8.74
N PHE A 115 4.48 0.11 8.13
CA PHE A 115 3.98 0.99 7.07
C PHE A 115 4.42 0.50 5.71
N GLN A 116 3.47 0.42 4.78
CA GLN A 116 3.72 0.10 3.39
C GLN A 116 3.08 1.14 2.48
N LEU A 117 3.81 1.52 1.44
CA LEU A 117 3.29 2.30 0.31
C LEU A 117 2.77 1.34 -0.75
N LEU A 118 1.63 1.68 -1.36
CA LEU A 118 1.00 0.92 -2.42
C LEU A 118 0.69 1.84 -3.59
N ALA A 119 0.90 1.35 -4.81
CA ALA A 119 0.40 2.01 -6.00
C ALA A 119 -0.12 0.98 -6.99
N ARG A 120 -1.27 1.27 -7.59
CA ARG A 120 -1.86 0.46 -8.65
C ARG A 120 -1.78 1.19 -9.97
N VAL A 121 -1.29 0.48 -10.98
CA VAL A 121 -1.20 0.94 -12.35
C VAL A 121 -1.73 -0.11 -13.31
N HIS A 122 -2.21 0.29 -14.47
CA HIS A 122 -2.88 -0.62 -15.37
C HIS A 122 -2.57 -0.33 -16.84
N ALA A 123 -2.57 -1.41 -17.65
CA ALA A 123 -2.46 -1.38 -19.10
C ALA A 123 -3.78 -1.83 -19.73
N PRO A 124 -4.80 -0.94 -19.89
CA PRO A 124 -6.13 -1.34 -20.37
C PRO A 124 -6.10 -2.02 -21.73
N SER A 125 -5.20 -1.59 -22.62
CA SER A 125 -5.06 -2.16 -23.96
C SER A 125 -4.46 -3.56 -23.98
N LYS A 126 -3.78 -3.96 -22.90
CA LYS A 126 -3.15 -5.28 -22.75
C LYS A 126 -3.88 -6.16 -21.73
N GLY A 127 -4.86 -5.61 -21.00
CA GLY A 127 -5.67 -6.36 -20.04
C GLY A 127 -4.93 -6.82 -18.80
N HIS A 128 -3.87 -6.13 -18.36
CA HIS A 128 -3.17 -6.44 -17.12
C HIS A 128 -3.00 -5.22 -16.20
N GLY A 129 -2.92 -5.48 -14.91
CA GLY A 129 -2.64 -4.52 -13.87
C GLY A 129 -1.48 -4.95 -12.99
N LEU A 130 -0.85 -3.98 -12.35
CA LEU A 130 0.27 -4.17 -11.43
C LEU A 130 0.02 -3.37 -10.16
N VAL A 131 0.12 -4.02 -9.02
CA VAL A 131 0.16 -3.37 -7.71
C VAL A 131 1.59 -3.43 -7.19
N LEU A 132 2.21 -2.28 -7.07
CA LEU A 132 3.54 -2.14 -6.49
C LEU A 132 3.41 -1.83 -5.00
N LYS A 133 4.25 -2.47 -4.18
CA LYS A 133 4.36 -2.25 -2.74
C LYS A 133 5.80 -1.92 -2.37
N ALA A 134 5.97 -1.07 -1.35
CA ALA A 134 7.27 -0.82 -0.76
C ALA A 134 7.14 -0.69 0.78
N ASP A 135 8.04 -1.33 1.50
CA ASP A 135 8.13 -1.22 2.95
C ASP A 135 8.77 0.12 3.33
N LEU A 136 8.13 0.90 4.21
CA LEU A 136 8.61 2.23 4.61
C LEU A 136 9.24 2.26 6.00
N GLY A 137 9.13 1.16 6.76
CA GLY A 137 9.63 1.06 8.13
C GLY A 137 8.52 1.10 9.19
N ASP A 138 8.97 1.06 10.45
CA ASP A 138 8.08 0.97 11.62
C ASP A 138 7.95 2.32 12.35
N ASP A 139 8.95 3.19 12.20
CA ASP A 139 8.97 4.49 12.88
C ASP A 139 8.16 5.53 12.10
N PRO A 140 7.03 5.98 12.65
CA PRO A 140 6.18 6.98 12.00
C PRO A 140 6.86 8.35 11.79
N ALA A 141 7.97 8.63 12.44
CA ALA A 141 8.72 9.87 12.26
C ALA A 141 9.69 9.83 11.06
N LEU A 142 9.95 8.65 10.52
CA LEU A 142 10.97 8.43 9.47
C LEU A 142 10.37 8.04 8.12
N LEU A 143 9.06 8.03 7.98
CA LEU A 143 8.38 7.60 6.75
C LEU A 143 8.69 8.52 5.58
N ARG A 144 9.32 7.96 4.55
CA ARG A 144 9.67 8.70 3.33
C ARG A 144 9.66 7.80 2.10
N ALA A 145 9.35 8.39 0.95
CA ALA A 145 9.47 7.78 -0.36
C ALA A 145 9.84 8.84 -1.40
N ALA A 146 10.45 8.44 -2.50
CA ALA A 146 10.64 9.34 -3.62
C ALA A 146 9.30 9.55 -4.37
N THR A 147 9.05 10.78 -4.84
CA THR A 147 7.80 11.11 -5.54
C THR A 147 7.67 10.39 -6.88
N TRP A 148 6.44 9.97 -7.20
CA TRP A 148 6.06 9.45 -8.52
C TRP A 148 5.50 10.53 -9.46
N VAL A 149 5.40 11.78 -9.04
CA VAL A 149 4.87 12.87 -9.90
C VAL A 149 5.55 12.94 -11.26
N PRO A 150 6.90 12.76 -11.40
CA PRO A 150 7.54 12.70 -12.72
C PRO A 150 7.19 11.45 -13.53
N VAL A 151 6.75 10.38 -12.88
CA VAL A 151 6.34 9.13 -13.54
C VAL A 151 4.87 9.19 -13.94
N TYR A 152 4.00 9.55 -12.99
CA TYR A 152 2.57 9.71 -13.21
C TYR A 152 2.10 11.01 -12.57
N ALA A 153 1.67 11.97 -13.38
CA ALA A 153 1.22 13.27 -12.89
C ALA A 153 0.06 13.17 -11.87
N GLY A 154 -0.79 12.14 -12.00
CA GLY A 154 -1.88 11.87 -11.06
C GLY A 154 -1.42 11.53 -9.65
N ALA A 155 -0.19 11.06 -9.47
CA ALA A 155 0.38 10.75 -8.16
C ALA A 155 0.42 11.98 -7.22
N ALA A 156 0.50 13.19 -7.77
CA ALA A 156 0.61 14.42 -6.98
C ALA A 156 -0.49 14.57 -5.92
N TRP A 157 -1.72 14.20 -6.24
CA TRP A 157 -2.84 14.30 -5.30
C TRP A 157 -2.84 13.17 -4.29
N HIS A 158 -2.53 11.96 -4.74
CA HIS A 158 -2.47 10.78 -3.89
C HIS A 158 -1.30 10.83 -2.90
N GLU A 159 -0.16 11.39 -3.31
CA GLU A 159 0.98 11.60 -2.43
C GLU A 159 0.68 12.65 -1.35
N ARG A 160 -0.03 13.72 -1.70
CA ARG A 160 -0.53 14.70 -0.71
C ARG A 160 -1.48 14.07 0.30
N GLU A 161 -2.40 13.20 -0.17
CA GLU A 161 -3.30 12.45 0.70
C GLU A 161 -2.51 11.51 1.64
N ALA A 162 -1.57 10.73 1.11
CA ALA A 162 -0.77 9.81 1.91
C ALA A 162 0.14 10.57 2.90
N TRP A 163 0.70 11.71 2.50
CA TRP A 163 1.43 12.60 3.41
C TRP A 163 0.54 13.10 4.54
N GLU A 164 -0.63 13.61 4.23
CA GLU A 164 -1.57 14.18 5.19
C GLU A 164 -2.11 13.11 6.16
N MET A 165 -2.51 11.96 5.63
CA MET A 165 -3.19 10.91 6.39
C MET A 165 -2.25 9.98 7.16
N PHE A 166 -1.03 9.74 6.66
CA PHE A 166 -0.06 8.83 7.27
C PHE A 166 1.24 9.50 7.70
N GLY A 167 1.52 10.73 7.25
CA GLY A 167 2.77 11.43 7.53
C GLY A 167 3.96 10.99 6.69
N ILE A 168 3.72 10.41 5.52
CA ILE A 168 4.78 9.97 4.60
C ILE A 168 5.31 11.19 3.84
N SER A 169 6.61 11.48 3.98
CA SER A 169 7.26 12.55 3.23
C SER A 169 7.63 12.06 1.82
N PHE A 170 7.17 12.78 0.79
CA PHE A 170 7.49 12.45 -0.61
C PHE A 170 8.63 13.36 -1.12
N GLU A 171 9.83 12.81 -1.19
CA GLU A 171 11.02 13.54 -1.63
C GLU A 171 10.91 13.92 -3.11
N GLY A 172 11.07 15.23 -3.40
CA GLY A 172 10.94 15.77 -4.76
C GLY A 172 9.51 16.10 -5.19
N HIS A 173 8.52 15.96 -4.32
CA HIS A 173 7.14 16.38 -4.63
C HIS A 173 7.07 17.90 -4.85
N PRO A 174 6.48 18.38 -5.96
CA PRO A 174 6.54 19.79 -6.33
C PRO A 174 5.71 20.72 -5.43
N ASN A 175 4.68 20.19 -4.75
CA ASN A 175 3.75 20.99 -3.95
C ASN A 175 3.07 20.14 -2.87
N LEU A 176 3.81 19.76 -1.83
CA LEU A 176 3.32 18.93 -0.72
C LEU A 176 2.62 19.81 0.32
N ILE A 177 1.33 20.06 0.11
CA ILE A 177 0.46 20.88 0.98
C ILE A 177 -0.82 20.10 1.31
N HIS A 178 -1.53 20.51 2.36
CA HIS A 178 -2.80 19.91 2.77
C HIS A 178 -3.79 19.82 1.62
N LEU A 179 -4.58 18.74 1.61
CA LEU A 179 -5.59 18.44 0.60
C LEU A 179 -7.00 18.45 1.21
N TYR A 180 -7.18 17.80 2.34
CA TYR A 180 -8.47 17.61 3.01
C TYR A 180 -8.56 18.28 4.36
N LEU A 181 -7.48 18.25 5.14
CA LEU A 181 -7.48 18.71 6.52
C LEU A 181 -7.21 20.21 6.60
N PRO A 182 -7.78 20.91 7.62
CA PRO A 182 -7.41 22.29 7.92
C PRO A 182 -5.91 22.42 8.19
N GLY A 183 -5.35 23.59 7.89
CA GLY A 183 -3.91 23.84 8.07
C GLY A 183 -3.41 23.72 9.51
N GLU A 184 -4.29 23.89 10.49
CA GLU A 184 -4.00 23.73 11.93
C GLU A 184 -4.30 22.32 12.46
N PHE A 185 -4.67 21.38 11.60
CA PHE A 185 -4.92 20.00 12.04
C PHE A 185 -3.60 19.32 12.42
N GLU A 186 -3.56 18.78 13.63
CA GLU A 186 -2.39 18.06 14.14
C GLU A 186 -2.61 16.54 14.09
N GLY A 187 -1.60 15.82 13.60
CA GLY A 187 -1.60 14.36 13.52
C GLY A 187 -1.99 13.80 12.13
N HIS A 188 -2.10 12.48 12.08
CA HIS A 188 -2.31 11.71 10.84
C HIS A 188 -3.44 10.70 11.02
N PRO A 189 -4.68 11.02 10.57
CA PRO A 189 -5.89 10.30 10.99
C PRO A 189 -5.99 8.84 10.52
N LEU A 190 -5.24 8.41 9.51
CA LEU A 190 -5.26 7.02 9.05
C LEU A 190 -4.19 6.14 9.72
N ARG A 191 -3.36 6.70 10.59
CA ARG A 191 -2.53 5.87 11.48
C ARG A 191 -3.39 5.18 12.53
N LYS A 192 -3.03 3.95 12.87
CA LYS A 192 -3.75 3.17 13.89
C LYS A 192 -3.49 3.64 15.33
N ASP A 193 -2.48 4.46 15.53
CA ASP A 193 -2.12 5.07 16.80
C ASP A 193 -2.60 6.54 16.95
N PHE A 194 -3.40 7.01 16.01
CA PHE A 194 -4.00 8.35 16.04
C PHE A 194 -5.17 8.44 17.03
#